data_080ed74245ea87bc969ced865e4dcdcb
#
_entry.id   080ed74245ea87bc969ced865e4dcdcb
#
_cell.length_a   1.000
_cell.length_b   1.000
_cell.length_c   1.000
_cell.angle_alpha   90.00
_cell.angle_beta   90.00
_cell.angle_gamma   90.00
#
_symmetry.space_group_name_H-M   'P 1'
#
loop_
_entity.id
_entity.type
_entity.pdbx_description
1 polymer ?
#
loop_
_entity_poly.entity_id
_entity_poly.type
_entity_poly.pdbx_seq_one_letter_code
_entity_poly.pdbx_strand_id
1 'polypeptide(L)'
;MVTPADVQDRDAARTLLEGVKGQLPWLLVVWADGAYAALALWAATACHFVVTTVLRPLGVKGFVVLPKRWIVERTFAWLGRFRRLSKDYEANPKSSEAWIYLAMIHRMNRLMLRC
;
A
#
# COMPACT_ATOMS: atom_id res chain seq x y z
N MET A 1 1.84 -0.73 7.98
CA MET A 1 1.62 -2.06 8.60
C MET A 1 2.36 -3.11 7.79
N VAL A 2 3.12 -3.95 8.44
CA VAL A 2 3.81 -5.10 7.86
C VAL A 2 3.24 -6.37 8.51
N THR A 3 2.93 -7.36 7.71
CA THR A 3 2.36 -8.63 8.18
C THR A 3 3.31 -9.79 7.85
N PRO A 4 3.29 -10.88 8.64
CA PRO A 4 3.98 -12.11 8.29
C PRO A 4 3.53 -12.68 6.95
N ALA A 5 4.37 -13.46 6.29
CA ALA A 5 4.12 -13.99 4.95
C ALA A 5 2.97 -15.02 4.87
N ASP A 6 2.54 -15.57 6.01
CA ASP A 6 1.40 -16.48 6.13
C ASP A 6 0.04 -15.78 6.18
N VAL A 7 0.04 -14.45 6.37
CA VAL A 7 -1.18 -13.63 6.35
C VAL A 7 -1.52 -13.21 4.93
N GLN A 8 -2.73 -13.53 4.48
CA GLN A 8 -3.18 -13.11 3.15
C GLN A 8 -3.39 -11.60 3.08
N ASP A 9 -2.99 -11.01 1.96
CA ASP A 9 -3.08 -9.55 1.74
C ASP A 9 -4.50 -9.00 1.92
N ARG A 10 -5.52 -9.75 1.53
CA ARG A 10 -6.93 -9.35 1.70
C ARG A 10 -7.36 -9.23 3.17
N ASP A 11 -6.87 -10.13 4.01
CA ASP A 11 -7.18 -10.10 5.45
C ASP A 11 -6.41 -8.99 6.14
N ALA A 12 -5.14 -8.82 5.77
CA ALA A 12 -4.31 -7.70 6.21
C ALA A 12 -4.91 -6.34 5.80
N ALA A 13 -5.49 -6.24 4.60
CA ALA A 13 -6.12 -5.02 4.12
C ALA A 13 -7.33 -4.60 4.97
N ARG A 14 -8.14 -5.54 5.46
CA ARG A 14 -9.25 -5.22 6.39
C ARG A 14 -8.72 -4.56 7.66
N THR A 15 -7.77 -5.19 8.31
CA THR A 15 -7.15 -4.65 9.53
C THR A 15 -6.52 -3.28 9.30
N LEU A 16 -5.86 -3.10 8.15
CA LEU A 16 -5.28 -1.81 7.77
C LEU A 16 -6.34 -0.72 7.61
N LEU A 17 -7.42 -1.00 6.86
CA LEU A 17 -8.47 -0.03 6.58
C LEU A 17 -9.25 0.35 7.85
N GLU A 18 -9.50 -0.59 8.76
CA GLU A 18 -10.10 -0.32 10.07
C GLU A 18 -9.21 0.61 10.91
N GLY A 19 -7.90 0.36 10.94
CA GLY A 19 -6.95 1.23 11.65
C GLY A 19 -6.88 2.64 11.06
N VAL A 20 -6.93 2.76 9.74
CA VAL A 20 -6.87 4.05 9.04
C VAL A 20 -8.15 4.86 9.20
N LYS A 21 -9.31 4.23 9.30
CA LYS A 21 -10.62 4.89 9.46
C LYS A 21 -10.62 5.93 10.60
N GLY A 22 -10.04 5.57 11.75
CA GLY A 22 -9.99 6.47 12.90
C GLY A 22 -8.92 7.56 12.80
N GLN A 23 -7.84 7.30 12.05
CA GLN A 23 -6.69 8.20 11.93
C GLN A 23 -6.84 9.21 10.80
N LEU A 24 -7.54 8.85 9.73
CA LEU A 24 -7.67 9.65 8.51
C LEU A 24 -9.15 9.83 8.13
N PRO A 25 -9.93 10.61 8.88
CA PRO A 25 -11.36 10.77 8.65
C PRO A 25 -11.71 11.44 7.31
N TRP A 26 -10.74 12.10 6.70
CA TRP A 26 -10.86 12.76 5.40
C TRP A 26 -10.54 11.84 4.21
N LEU A 27 -10.10 10.59 4.45
CA LEU A 27 -9.86 9.61 3.40
C LEU A 27 -11.18 9.10 2.84
N LEU A 28 -11.42 9.32 1.56
CA LEU A 28 -12.68 8.97 0.90
C LEU A 28 -12.54 7.81 -0.09
N VAL A 29 -11.42 7.76 -0.80
CA VAL A 29 -11.21 6.81 -1.90
C VAL A 29 -9.89 6.07 -1.73
N VAL A 30 -9.94 4.75 -1.94
CA VAL A 30 -8.79 3.86 -1.97
C VAL A 30 -8.75 3.15 -3.31
N TRP A 31 -7.64 3.26 -4.04
CA TRP A 31 -7.43 2.50 -5.27
C TRP A 31 -6.72 1.19 -4.96
N ALA A 32 -7.24 0.11 -5.50
CA ALA A 32 -6.68 -1.22 -5.33
C ALA A 32 -6.70 -1.99 -6.67
N ASP A 33 -5.96 -3.08 -6.74
CA ASP A 33 -6.06 -3.97 -7.88
C ASP A 33 -7.31 -4.88 -7.81
N GLY A 34 -7.54 -5.68 -8.86
CA GLY A 34 -8.71 -6.54 -8.96
C GLY A 34 -8.81 -7.61 -7.86
N ALA A 35 -7.68 -7.97 -7.20
CA ALA A 35 -7.69 -8.94 -6.12
C ALA A 35 -8.46 -8.45 -4.89
N TYR A 36 -8.60 -7.13 -4.74
CA TYR A 36 -9.32 -6.51 -3.62
C TYR A 36 -10.78 -6.16 -3.91
N ALA A 37 -11.31 -6.56 -5.07
CA ALA A 37 -12.70 -6.26 -5.45
C ALA A 37 -13.73 -6.72 -4.41
N ALA A 38 -13.51 -7.88 -3.77
CA ALA A 38 -14.38 -8.40 -2.72
C ALA A 38 -14.42 -7.54 -1.45
N LEU A 39 -13.43 -6.67 -1.24
CA LEU A 39 -13.41 -5.76 -0.10
C LEU A 39 -14.24 -4.48 -0.31
N ALA A 40 -14.62 -4.17 -1.55
CA ALA A 40 -15.26 -2.90 -1.88
C ALA A 40 -16.57 -2.69 -1.11
N LEU A 41 -17.44 -3.69 -1.07
CA LEU A 41 -18.71 -3.60 -0.35
C LEU A 41 -18.50 -3.50 1.16
N TRP A 42 -17.62 -4.32 1.71
CA TRP A 42 -17.29 -4.28 3.12
C TRP A 42 -16.68 -2.93 3.54
N ALA A 43 -15.74 -2.39 2.75
CA ALA A 43 -15.11 -1.11 3.02
C ALA A 43 -16.11 0.06 2.98
N ALA A 44 -17.05 0.03 2.04
CA ALA A 44 -18.12 1.03 1.96
C ALA A 44 -19.04 1.02 3.18
N THR A 45 -19.39 -0.15 3.68
CA THR A 45 -20.31 -0.31 4.82
C THR A 45 -19.62 -0.13 6.17
N ALA A 46 -18.46 -0.74 6.36
CA ALA A 46 -17.75 -0.76 7.65
C ALA A 46 -16.85 0.46 7.86
N CYS A 47 -16.20 0.96 6.80
CA CYS A 47 -15.18 2.01 6.88
C CYS A 47 -15.60 3.34 6.24
N HIS A 48 -16.66 3.35 5.45
CA HIS A 48 -17.12 4.52 4.67
C HIS A 48 -16.12 4.99 3.60
N PHE A 49 -15.22 4.09 3.16
CA PHE A 49 -14.32 4.31 2.04
C PHE A 49 -14.91 3.74 0.76
N VAL A 50 -14.68 4.42 -0.36
CA VAL A 50 -14.92 3.86 -1.69
C VAL A 50 -13.65 3.17 -2.16
N VAL A 51 -13.67 1.84 -2.24
CA VAL A 51 -12.57 1.08 -2.86
C VAL A 51 -12.84 0.96 -4.35
N THR A 52 -12.01 1.64 -5.14
CA THR A 52 -12.07 1.59 -6.59
C THR A 52 -11.01 0.62 -7.10
N THR A 53 -11.44 -0.45 -7.73
CA THR A 53 -10.53 -1.43 -8.30
C THR A 53 -10.12 -1.02 -9.71
N VAL A 54 -8.81 -1.04 -9.96
CA VAL A 54 -8.25 -0.82 -11.29
C VAL A 54 -8.14 -2.16 -11.99
N LEU A 55 -9.06 -2.43 -12.90
CA LEU A 55 -9.12 -3.67 -13.66
C LEU A 55 -8.40 -3.53 -15.00
N ARG A 56 -7.84 -4.64 -15.48
CA ARG A 56 -7.29 -4.73 -16.81
C ARG A 56 -8.45 -4.76 -17.84
N PRO A 57 -8.37 -4.00 -18.93
CA PRO A 57 -9.38 -4.07 -19.99
C PRO A 57 -9.53 -5.50 -20.53
N LEU A 58 -10.76 -5.94 -20.72
CA LEU A 58 -11.06 -7.25 -21.29
C LEU A 58 -10.56 -7.33 -22.74
N GLY A 59 -10.01 -8.47 -23.12
CA GLY A 59 -9.60 -8.74 -24.51
C GLY A 59 -8.25 -8.17 -24.93
N VAL A 60 -7.58 -7.39 -24.09
CA VAL A 60 -6.26 -6.85 -24.40
C VAL A 60 -5.16 -7.84 -24.00
N LYS A 61 -4.40 -8.30 -25.00
CA LYS A 61 -3.19 -9.14 -24.82
C LYS A 61 -1.95 -8.24 -24.72
N GLY A 62 -0.98 -8.64 -23.90
CA GLY A 62 0.29 -7.91 -23.74
C GLY A 62 0.31 -6.96 -22.55
N PHE A 63 1.33 -6.10 -22.47
CA PHE A 63 1.50 -5.15 -21.39
C PHE A 63 0.52 -3.97 -21.53
N VAL A 64 -0.20 -3.66 -20.45
CA VAL A 64 -1.11 -2.50 -20.37
C VAL A 64 -0.73 -1.67 -19.15
N VAL A 65 -0.51 -0.38 -19.36
CA VAL A 65 -0.29 0.57 -18.28
C VAL A 65 -1.63 0.85 -17.60
N LEU A 66 -1.79 0.41 -16.36
CA LEU A 66 -2.98 0.67 -15.55
C LEU A 66 -2.85 2.01 -14.83
N PRO A 67 -3.93 2.81 -14.75
CA PRO A 67 -3.93 4.07 -14.03
C PRO A 67 -3.50 3.89 -12.56
N LYS A 68 -2.69 4.83 -12.07
CA LYS A 68 -2.25 4.91 -10.66
C LYS A 68 -1.38 3.77 -10.12
N ARG A 69 -1.20 2.68 -10.85
CA ARG A 69 -0.32 1.58 -10.46
C ARG A 69 1.13 2.04 -10.23
N TRP A 70 1.61 2.94 -11.06
CA TRP A 70 2.95 3.52 -10.97
C TRP A 70 3.25 4.15 -9.60
N ILE A 71 2.23 4.59 -8.85
CA ILE A 71 2.42 5.20 -7.51
C ILE A 71 2.96 4.16 -6.53
N VAL A 72 2.41 2.95 -6.55
CA VAL A 72 2.85 1.83 -5.71
C VAL A 72 4.26 1.42 -6.12
N GLU A 73 4.50 1.21 -7.41
CA GLU A 73 5.81 0.84 -7.96
C GLU A 73 6.88 1.87 -7.61
N ARG A 74 6.57 3.16 -7.72
CA ARG A 74 7.45 4.26 -7.31
C ARG A 74 7.79 4.19 -5.82
N THR A 75 6.82 3.92 -4.97
CA THR A 75 7.02 3.84 -3.52
C THR A 75 7.96 2.70 -3.19
N PHE A 76 7.76 1.53 -3.77
CA PHE A 76 8.67 0.40 -3.60
C PHE A 76 10.08 0.69 -4.15
N ALA A 77 10.19 1.38 -5.29
CA ALA A 77 11.47 1.79 -5.82
C ALA A 77 12.21 2.76 -4.88
N TRP A 78 11.51 3.63 -4.17
CA TRP A 78 12.12 4.48 -3.14
C TRP A 78 12.66 3.68 -1.96
N LEU A 79 11.87 2.72 -1.47
CA LEU A 79 12.27 1.85 -0.37
C LEU A 79 13.44 0.95 -0.76
N GLY A 80 13.45 0.40 -1.96
CA GLY A 80 14.52 -0.46 -2.47
C GLY A 80 15.90 0.21 -2.59
N ARG A 81 15.96 1.55 -2.55
CA ARG A 81 17.24 2.29 -2.50
C ARG A 81 17.96 2.18 -1.15
N PHE A 82 17.25 1.76 -0.12
CA PHE A 82 17.83 1.54 1.19
C PHE A 82 18.29 0.09 1.27
N ARG A 83 19.58 -0.12 1.55
CA ARG A 83 20.18 -1.49 1.58
C ARG A 83 19.39 -2.43 2.51
N ARG A 84 18.93 -1.93 3.64
CA ARG A 84 18.18 -2.72 4.63
C ARG A 84 16.80 -3.15 4.14
N LEU A 85 16.23 -2.45 3.16
CA LEU A 85 14.91 -2.73 2.56
C LEU A 85 15.00 -3.35 1.16
N SER A 86 16.20 -3.70 0.69
CA SER A 86 16.39 -4.38 -0.62
C SER A 86 15.85 -5.82 -0.60
N LYS A 87 15.82 -6.43 0.57
CA LYS A 87 15.17 -7.70 0.90
C LYS A 87 14.57 -7.59 2.29
N ASP A 88 13.68 -8.50 2.64
CA ASP A 88 13.23 -8.65 4.01
C ASP A 88 14.26 -9.45 4.81
N TYR A 89 15.01 -8.75 5.65
CA TYR A 89 16.03 -9.34 6.52
C TYR A 89 15.54 -9.53 7.95
N GLU A 90 14.34 -9.05 8.25
CA GLU A 90 13.83 -8.99 9.62
C GLU A 90 12.93 -10.19 9.92
N ALA A 91 13.22 -10.89 11.01
CA ALA A 91 12.36 -11.97 11.49
C ALA A 91 11.07 -11.44 12.14
N ASN A 92 11.09 -10.18 12.61
CA ASN A 92 9.94 -9.57 13.26
C ASN A 92 9.32 -8.48 12.37
N PRO A 93 8.03 -8.59 12.00
CA PRO A 93 7.35 -7.60 11.17
C PRO A 93 7.41 -6.16 11.72
N LYS A 94 7.44 -5.98 13.04
CA LYS A 94 7.59 -4.65 13.66
C LYS A 94 8.94 -4.02 13.37
N SER A 95 9.99 -4.83 13.27
CA SER A 95 11.33 -4.33 12.89
C SER A 95 11.35 -3.88 11.44
N SER A 96 10.74 -4.65 10.53
CA SER A 96 10.57 -4.27 9.12
C SER A 96 9.80 -2.95 9.00
N GLU A 97 8.71 -2.80 9.75
CA GLU A 97 7.89 -1.58 9.77
C GLU A 97 8.70 -0.37 10.27
N ALA A 98 9.50 -0.53 11.32
CA ALA A 98 10.37 0.52 11.83
C ALA A 98 11.40 0.99 10.78
N TRP A 99 12.00 0.07 10.05
CA TRP A 99 12.93 0.41 8.97
C TRP A 99 12.25 1.17 7.81
N ILE A 100 11.01 0.81 7.48
CA ILE A 100 10.22 1.55 6.49
C ILE A 100 9.96 2.97 6.95
N TYR A 101 9.57 3.19 8.21
CA TYR A 101 9.38 4.54 8.76
C TYR A 101 10.66 5.36 8.71
N LEU A 102 11.79 4.80 9.13
CA LEU A 102 13.09 5.49 9.07
C LEU A 102 13.47 5.89 7.63
N ALA A 103 13.27 4.99 6.69
CA ALA A 103 13.54 5.26 5.28
C ALA A 103 12.65 6.39 4.73
N MET A 104 11.37 6.39 5.08
CA MET A 104 10.44 7.43 4.64
C MET A 104 10.72 8.77 5.29
N ILE A 105 11.07 8.82 6.59
CA ILE A 105 11.50 10.02 7.28
C ILE A 105 12.74 10.62 6.61
N HIS A 106 13.75 9.79 6.36
CA HIS A 106 14.95 10.23 5.64
C HIS A 106 14.63 10.83 4.28
N ARG A 107 13.74 10.17 3.52
CA ARG A 107 13.32 10.66 2.21
C ARG A 107 12.57 11.99 2.30
N MET A 108 11.65 12.14 3.23
CA MET A 108 10.90 13.39 3.44
C MET A 108 11.84 14.53 3.82
N ASN A 109 12.78 14.30 4.74
CA ASN A 109 13.78 15.30 5.12
C ASN A 109 14.60 15.77 3.91
N ARG A 110 15.04 14.85 3.06
CA ARG A 110 15.77 15.21 1.83
C ARG A 110 14.94 16.01 0.83
N LEU A 111 13.64 15.78 0.77
CA LEU A 111 12.74 16.57 -0.07
C LEU A 111 12.57 17.98 0.48
N MET A 112 12.39 18.13 1.79
CA MET A 112 12.26 19.44 2.44
C MET A 112 13.54 20.29 2.32
N LEU A 113 14.72 19.66 2.41
CA LEU A 113 16.00 20.36 2.25
C LEU A 113 16.30 20.81 0.80
N ARG A 114 15.55 20.31 -0.18
CA ARG A 114 15.69 20.71 -1.60
C ARG A 114 14.71 21.83 -2.01
N CYS A 115 13.76 22.07 -1.18
CA CYS A 115 12.88 23.22 -1.28
C CYS A 115 13.52 24.41 -0.55
#